data_fffa8c10d8d55a340b80d3c27b1c383f
#
_entry.id   fffa8c10d8d55a340b80d3c27b1c383f
#
_cell.length_a   1.000
_cell.length_b   1.000
_cell.length_c   1.000
_cell.angle_alpha   90.00
_cell.angle_beta   90.00
_cell.angle_gamma   90.00
#
_symmetry.space_group_name_H-M   'P 1'
#
loop_
_entity.id
_entity.type
_entity.pdbx_description
1 polymer ?
#
loop_
_entity_poly.entity_id
_entity_poly.type
_entity_poly.pdbx_seq_one_letter_code
_entity_poly.pdbx_strand_id
1 'polypeptide(L)'
;MTAPTHNLDDLKRRMAGAITALKQELSGLRTGRASAGLVDHVQVEAYGSHMPLNQVATVSVPEPRLLSVQVWDRSLVHAVEKGISAANLGLTPNTEGQTIRLRIPELNEERRKELAKVAHKYAEAARVAVRHVRRDGLEVLKKLEKDHTISEDEHKRQADLVQKATDQAIHDVDAALASKEKEIMTV
;
A
#
# COMPACT_ATOMS: atom_id res chain seq x y z
N MET A 1 -8.17 4.17 -37.44
CA MET A 1 -8.65 3.43 -36.25
C MET A 1 -8.01 2.05 -36.26
N THR A 2 -7.12 1.80 -35.32
CA THR A 2 -6.54 0.46 -35.15
C THR A 2 -7.60 -0.53 -34.70
N ALA A 3 -7.66 -1.70 -35.32
CA ALA A 3 -8.58 -2.76 -34.93
C ALA A 3 -8.34 -3.14 -33.45
N PRO A 4 -9.39 -3.46 -32.69
CA PRO A 4 -9.21 -3.91 -31.32
C PRO A 4 -8.38 -5.20 -31.30
N THR A 5 -7.36 -5.22 -30.48
CA THR A 5 -6.50 -6.40 -30.31
C THR A 5 -6.69 -6.93 -28.90
N HIS A 6 -6.82 -8.27 -28.78
CA HIS A 6 -6.81 -8.94 -27.48
C HIS A 6 -5.37 -9.16 -27.05
N ASN A 7 -5.03 -8.69 -25.84
CA ASN A 7 -3.73 -8.90 -25.24
C ASN A 7 -3.91 -9.33 -23.76
N LEU A 8 -3.75 -10.62 -23.52
CA LEU A 8 -3.91 -11.20 -22.18
C LEU A 8 -2.87 -10.62 -21.19
N ASP A 9 -1.64 -10.42 -21.64
CA ASP A 9 -0.58 -9.88 -20.77
C ASP A 9 -0.87 -8.44 -20.35
N ASP A 10 -1.47 -7.64 -21.23
CA ASP A 10 -1.91 -6.29 -20.89
C ASP A 10 -3.04 -6.30 -19.86
N LEU A 11 -4.00 -7.19 -19.99
CA LEU A 11 -5.07 -7.36 -18.99
C LEU A 11 -4.49 -7.78 -17.62
N LYS A 12 -3.57 -8.74 -17.61
CA LYS A 12 -2.88 -9.16 -16.38
C LYS A 12 -2.11 -8.02 -15.75
N ARG A 13 -1.42 -7.21 -16.54
CA ARG A 13 -0.69 -6.03 -16.07
C ARG A 13 -1.63 -5.01 -15.43
N ARG A 14 -2.76 -4.73 -16.04
CA ARG A 14 -3.78 -3.82 -15.51
C ARG A 14 -4.37 -4.33 -14.19
N MET A 15 -4.65 -5.64 -14.09
CA MET A 15 -5.10 -6.27 -12.85
C MET A 15 -4.04 -6.18 -11.75
N ALA A 16 -2.79 -6.43 -12.08
CA ALA A 16 -1.66 -6.28 -11.15
C ALA A 16 -1.50 -4.83 -10.67
N GLY A 17 -1.77 -3.86 -11.54
CA GLY A 17 -1.79 -2.44 -11.17
C GLY A 17 -2.83 -2.12 -10.11
N ALA A 18 -4.02 -2.71 -10.20
CA ALA A 18 -5.07 -2.57 -9.18
C ALA A 18 -4.63 -3.15 -7.83
N ILE A 19 -3.94 -4.27 -7.83
CA ILE A 19 -3.40 -4.89 -6.61
C ILE A 19 -2.28 -4.05 -6.00
N THR A 20 -1.40 -3.50 -6.82
CA THR A 20 -0.33 -2.60 -6.37
C THR A 20 -0.91 -1.35 -5.71
N ALA A 21 -1.93 -0.74 -6.31
CA ALA A 21 -2.63 0.41 -5.75
C ALA A 21 -3.29 0.05 -4.41
N LEU A 22 -3.93 -1.11 -4.30
CA LEU A 22 -4.51 -1.61 -3.05
C LEU A 22 -3.44 -1.75 -1.96
N LYS A 23 -2.30 -2.35 -2.27
CA LYS A 23 -1.22 -2.53 -1.30
C LYS A 23 -0.66 -1.19 -0.81
N GLN A 24 -0.57 -0.19 -1.67
CA GLN A 24 -0.18 1.16 -1.28
C GLN A 24 -1.21 1.80 -0.35
N GLU A 25 -2.50 1.69 -0.65
CA GLU A 25 -3.57 2.22 0.21
C GLU A 25 -3.59 1.52 1.57
N LEU A 26 -3.44 0.19 1.59
CA LEU A 26 -3.38 -0.58 2.84
C LEU A 26 -2.15 -0.22 3.67
N SER A 27 -1.00 0.02 3.05
CA SER A 27 0.22 0.41 3.76
C SER A 27 0.09 1.78 4.44
N GLY A 28 -0.76 2.66 3.91
CA GLY A 28 -1.06 3.96 4.51
C GLY A 28 -1.95 3.89 5.75
N LEU A 29 -2.58 2.75 6.04
CA LEU A 29 -3.39 2.57 7.23
C LEU A 29 -2.51 2.37 8.47
N ARG A 30 -2.72 3.20 9.49
CA ARG A 30 -2.00 3.12 10.75
C ARG A 30 -2.57 1.99 11.60
N THR A 31 -1.80 0.92 11.76
CA THR A 31 -2.23 -0.31 12.44
C THR A 31 -1.74 -0.41 13.89
N GLY A 32 -1.14 0.63 14.43
CA GLY A 32 -0.53 0.59 15.77
C GLY A 32 0.83 -0.09 15.81
N ARG A 33 1.34 -0.57 14.67
CA ARG A 33 2.70 -1.09 14.55
C ARG A 33 3.69 0.00 14.16
N ALA A 34 4.84 0.00 14.83
CA ALA A 34 5.95 0.85 14.45
C ALA A 34 6.54 0.39 13.11
N SER A 35 6.84 1.34 12.25
CA SER A 35 7.52 1.10 10.98
C SER A 35 8.39 2.30 10.66
N ALA A 36 9.56 2.06 10.08
CA ALA A 36 10.45 3.13 9.65
C ALA A 36 9.77 4.09 8.66
N GLY A 37 8.83 3.59 7.86
CA GLY A 37 8.04 4.39 6.92
C GLY A 37 7.18 5.47 7.57
N LEU A 38 6.86 5.38 8.85
CA LEU A 38 6.10 6.41 9.57
C LEU A 38 6.82 7.76 9.61
N VAL A 39 8.12 7.77 9.53
CA VAL A 39 8.97 8.98 9.59
C VAL A 39 9.65 9.33 8.27
N ASP A 40 9.34 8.63 7.19
CA ASP A 40 9.94 8.86 5.86
C ASP A 40 9.68 10.27 5.34
N HIS A 41 8.58 10.88 5.73
CA HIS A 41 8.18 12.22 5.30
C HIS A 41 8.69 13.33 6.22
N VAL A 42 9.37 12.98 7.29
CA VAL A 42 9.90 13.97 8.23
C VAL A 42 11.07 14.72 7.60
N GLN A 43 10.97 16.04 7.56
CA GLN A 43 12.04 16.93 7.10
C GLN A 43 12.74 17.53 8.31
N VAL A 44 14.05 17.52 8.28
CA VAL A 44 14.90 18.07 9.33
C VAL A 44 15.67 19.25 8.79
N GLU A 45 15.64 20.37 9.49
CA GLU A 45 16.48 21.52 9.16
C GLU A 45 17.89 21.28 9.71
N ALA A 46 18.80 20.94 8.81
CA ALA A 46 20.17 20.59 9.14
C ALA A 46 21.14 21.31 8.20
N TYR A 47 22.22 21.85 8.74
CA TYR A 47 23.28 22.49 7.97
C TYR A 47 22.79 23.56 6.98
N GLY A 48 21.73 24.31 7.39
CA GLY A 48 21.15 25.37 6.57
C GLY A 48 20.21 24.92 5.45
N SER A 49 19.86 23.65 5.39
CA SER A 49 18.91 23.09 4.40
C SER A 49 17.97 22.07 5.01
N HIS A 50 16.85 21.79 4.33
CA HIS A 50 15.93 20.74 4.71
C HIS A 50 16.40 19.40 4.15
N MET A 51 16.49 18.40 5.00
CA MET A 51 16.95 17.06 4.65
C MET A 51 15.97 16.01 5.17
N PRO A 52 15.77 14.88 4.45
CA PRO A 52 15.03 13.75 4.99
C PRO A 52 15.68 13.22 6.27
N LEU A 53 14.86 12.75 7.19
CA LEU A 53 15.32 12.20 8.48
C LEU A 53 16.37 11.10 8.32
N ASN A 54 16.24 10.25 7.31
CA ASN A 54 17.16 9.15 7.05
C ASN A 54 18.58 9.58 6.64
N GLN A 55 18.77 10.84 6.30
CA GLN A 55 20.08 11.41 5.98
C GLN A 55 20.83 11.95 7.20
N VAL A 56 20.17 12.08 8.35
CA VAL A 56 20.75 12.61 9.59
C VAL A 56 20.65 11.65 10.78
N ALA A 57 19.92 10.57 10.61
CA ALA A 57 19.66 9.60 11.68
C ALA A 57 19.42 8.19 11.13
N THR A 58 19.62 7.21 12.00
CA THR A 58 19.25 5.80 11.75
C THR A 58 17.93 5.51 12.46
N VAL A 59 16.93 5.03 11.70
CA VAL A 59 15.62 4.64 12.20
C VAL A 59 15.55 3.13 12.36
N SER A 60 15.16 2.67 13.55
CA SER A 60 14.98 1.25 13.85
C SER A 60 13.71 1.00 14.63
N VAL A 61 13.26 -0.24 14.65
CA VAL A 61 12.05 -0.68 15.35
C VAL A 61 12.46 -1.76 16.37
N PRO A 62 12.92 -1.38 17.57
CA PRO A 62 13.35 -2.34 18.59
C PRO A 62 12.18 -3.15 19.17
N GLU A 63 10.99 -2.59 19.19
CA GLU A 63 9.76 -3.23 19.65
C GLU A 63 8.63 -2.97 18.69
N PRO A 64 7.56 -3.81 18.68
CA PRO A 64 6.45 -3.66 17.72
C PRO A 64 5.75 -2.30 17.73
N ARG A 65 5.83 -1.56 18.83
CA ARG A 65 5.22 -0.24 19.01
C ARG A 65 6.20 0.84 19.43
N LEU A 66 7.47 0.63 19.22
CA LEU A 66 8.51 1.59 19.56
C LEU A 66 9.38 1.85 18.33
N LEU A 67 9.47 3.11 17.96
CA LEU A 67 10.37 3.59 16.92
C LEU A 67 11.56 4.26 17.61
N SER A 68 12.78 3.90 17.23
CA SER A 68 14.01 4.49 17.73
C SER A 68 14.70 5.26 16.61
N VAL A 69 14.95 6.54 16.85
CA VAL A 69 15.67 7.42 15.94
C VAL A 69 16.99 7.78 16.57
N GLN A 70 18.08 7.23 16.05
CA GLN A 70 19.42 7.55 16.52
C GLN A 70 20.03 8.63 15.64
N VAL A 71 20.16 9.83 16.19
CA VAL A 71 20.72 10.97 15.49
C VAL A 71 22.26 10.87 15.49
N TRP A 72 22.88 10.99 14.32
CA TRP A 72 24.32 10.83 14.16
C TRP A 72 25.12 12.00 14.72
N ASP A 73 24.61 13.22 14.52
CA ASP A 73 25.24 14.45 15.02
C ASP A 73 24.48 14.98 16.22
N ARG A 74 25.14 15.03 17.36
CA ARG A 74 24.54 15.49 18.62
C ARG A 74 23.95 16.90 18.52
N SER A 75 24.54 17.75 17.70
CA SER A 75 24.04 19.12 17.48
C SER A 75 22.70 19.18 16.77
N LEU A 76 22.30 18.10 16.07
CA LEU A 76 21.05 18.02 15.30
C LEU A 76 19.89 17.40 16.07
N VAL A 77 20.08 16.93 17.28
CA VAL A 77 19.03 16.26 18.07
C VAL A 77 17.80 17.15 18.21
N HIS A 78 17.99 18.40 18.56
CA HIS A 78 16.88 19.37 18.70
C HIS A 78 16.18 19.64 17.37
N ALA A 79 16.93 19.75 16.29
CA ALA A 79 16.37 19.94 14.95
C ALA A 79 15.54 18.74 14.49
N VAL A 80 15.98 17.52 14.84
CA VAL A 80 15.25 16.27 14.56
C VAL A 80 13.95 16.21 15.37
N GLU A 81 13.99 16.51 16.67
CA GLU A 81 12.79 16.62 17.51
C GLU A 81 11.78 17.59 16.92
N LYS A 82 12.26 18.75 16.51
CA LYS A 82 11.43 19.80 15.92
C LYS A 82 10.79 19.34 14.60
N GLY A 83 11.55 18.64 13.75
CA GLY A 83 11.05 18.06 12.51
C GLY A 83 9.98 17.01 12.74
N ILE A 84 10.16 16.15 13.72
CA ILE A 84 9.18 15.13 14.11
C ILE A 84 7.89 15.78 14.64
N SER A 85 8.01 16.78 15.48
CA SER A 85 6.86 17.52 16.01
C SER A 85 6.10 18.26 14.91
N ALA A 86 6.81 18.88 13.97
CA ALA A 86 6.21 19.59 12.84
C ALA A 86 5.50 18.68 11.85
N ALA A 87 5.91 17.41 11.75
CA ALA A 87 5.27 16.41 10.89
C ALA A 87 3.89 15.96 11.39
N ASN A 88 3.51 16.36 12.59
CA ASN A 88 2.20 16.09 13.19
C ASN A 88 1.79 14.61 13.14
N LEU A 89 2.71 13.73 13.55
CA LEU A 89 2.51 12.29 13.55
C LEU A 89 1.61 11.80 14.70
N GLY A 90 1.26 12.67 15.64
CA GLY A 90 0.51 12.30 16.85
C GLY A 90 1.35 11.48 17.85
N LEU A 91 2.66 11.52 17.73
CA LEU A 91 3.61 10.82 18.59
C LEU A 91 4.38 11.81 19.45
N THR A 92 4.59 11.45 20.70
CA THR A 92 5.38 12.28 21.63
C THR A 92 6.83 11.77 21.65
N PRO A 93 7.80 12.57 21.19
CA PRO A 93 9.19 12.18 21.26
C PRO A 93 9.71 12.17 22.70
N ASN A 94 10.45 11.13 23.04
CA ASN A 94 11.18 11.02 24.29
C ASN A 94 12.68 10.91 23.96
N THR A 95 13.43 11.96 24.26
CA THR A 95 14.83 12.06 23.91
C THR A 95 15.72 11.65 25.06
N GLU A 96 16.65 10.78 24.77
CA GLU A 96 17.67 10.32 25.71
C GLU A 96 19.04 10.34 25.00
N GLY A 97 19.85 11.35 25.30
CA GLY A 97 21.11 11.57 24.60
C GLY A 97 20.90 11.89 23.11
N GLN A 98 21.42 11.04 22.23
CA GLN A 98 21.25 11.16 20.77
C GLN A 98 20.13 10.26 20.21
N THR A 99 19.42 9.55 21.10
CA THR A 99 18.35 8.65 20.72
C THR A 99 17.00 9.29 21.04
N ILE A 100 16.14 9.35 20.05
CA ILE A 100 14.75 9.80 20.17
C ILE A 100 13.85 8.57 20.05
N ARG A 101 13.06 8.31 21.07
CA ARG A 101 12.11 7.20 21.09
C ARG A 101 10.70 7.72 20.84
N LEU A 102 10.02 7.07 19.91
CA LEU A 102 8.63 7.38 19.56
C LEU A 102 7.78 6.16 19.88
N ARG A 103 6.97 6.26 20.94
CA ARG A 103 6.03 5.21 21.29
C ARG A 103 4.73 5.40 20.53
N ILE A 104 4.29 4.34 19.85
CA ILE A 104 3.05 4.34 19.10
C ILE A 104 1.92 3.92 20.05
N PRO A 105 0.83 4.72 20.18
CA PRO A 105 -0.30 4.38 21.03
C PRO A 105 -0.98 3.09 20.59
N GLU A 106 -1.52 2.35 21.55
CA GLU A 106 -2.38 1.21 21.27
C GLU A 106 -3.64 1.63 20.52
N LEU A 107 -4.04 0.81 19.55
CA LEU A 107 -5.35 0.94 18.95
C LEU A 107 -6.40 0.41 19.93
N ASN A 108 -7.45 1.20 20.20
CA ASN A 108 -8.62 0.69 20.90
C ASN A 108 -9.47 -0.18 19.94
N GLU A 109 -10.41 -0.93 20.49
CA GLU A 109 -11.27 -1.83 19.71
C GLU A 109 -12.10 -1.08 18.66
N GLU A 110 -12.61 0.09 19.01
CA GLU A 110 -13.39 0.93 18.10
C GLU A 110 -12.54 1.37 16.90
N ARG A 111 -11.31 1.81 17.14
CA ARG A 111 -10.39 2.23 16.07
C ARG A 111 -9.99 1.05 15.18
N ARG A 112 -9.79 -0.14 15.74
CA ARG A 112 -9.52 -1.36 14.96
C ARG A 112 -10.68 -1.69 14.02
N LYS A 113 -11.93 -1.58 14.51
CA LYS A 113 -13.12 -1.80 13.68
C LYS A 113 -13.22 -0.79 12.54
N GLU A 114 -12.93 0.47 12.80
CA GLU A 114 -12.90 1.51 11.76
C GLU A 114 -11.85 1.21 10.69
N LEU A 115 -10.63 0.84 11.10
CA LEU A 115 -9.56 0.50 10.18
C LEU A 115 -9.89 -0.73 9.34
N ALA A 116 -10.51 -1.75 9.95
CA ALA A 116 -10.97 -2.93 9.23
C ALA A 116 -12.00 -2.57 8.15
N LYS A 117 -12.94 -1.70 8.45
CA LYS A 117 -13.93 -1.21 7.47
C LYS A 117 -13.26 -0.48 6.30
N VAL A 118 -12.29 0.37 6.59
CA VAL A 118 -11.54 1.09 5.55
C VAL A 118 -10.75 0.11 4.68
N ALA A 119 -10.10 -0.88 5.29
CA ALA A 119 -9.38 -1.93 4.54
C ALA A 119 -10.30 -2.71 3.61
N HIS A 120 -11.49 -3.11 4.08
CA HIS A 120 -12.52 -3.76 3.26
C HIS A 120 -12.98 -2.89 2.10
N LYS A 121 -13.15 -1.61 2.34
CA LYS A 121 -13.54 -0.64 1.30
C LYS A 121 -12.48 -0.55 0.20
N TYR A 122 -11.21 -0.49 0.57
CA TYR A 122 -10.11 -0.48 -0.40
C TYR A 122 -10.04 -1.79 -1.19
N ALA A 123 -10.21 -2.92 -0.52
CA ALA A 123 -10.23 -4.22 -1.18
C ALA A 123 -11.40 -4.34 -2.18
N GLU A 124 -12.59 -3.87 -1.84
CA GLU A 124 -13.74 -3.89 -2.76
C GLU A 124 -13.50 -2.99 -3.97
N ALA A 125 -12.90 -1.81 -3.79
CA ALA A 125 -12.51 -0.95 -4.89
C ALA A 125 -11.53 -1.65 -5.84
N ALA A 126 -10.57 -2.40 -5.30
CA ALA A 126 -9.63 -3.19 -6.09
C ALA A 126 -10.33 -4.32 -6.87
N ARG A 127 -11.28 -5.03 -6.25
CA ARG A 127 -12.08 -6.07 -6.92
C ARG A 127 -12.89 -5.49 -8.06
N VAL A 128 -13.51 -4.34 -7.86
CA VAL A 128 -14.26 -3.63 -8.91
C VAL A 128 -13.34 -3.27 -10.07
N ALA A 129 -12.15 -2.76 -9.80
CA ALA A 129 -11.15 -2.46 -10.83
C ALA A 129 -10.74 -3.70 -11.62
N VAL A 130 -10.50 -4.82 -10.95
CA VAL A 130 -10.17 -6.10 -11.59
C VAL A 130 -11.31 -6.60 -12.48
N ARG A 131 -12.54 -6.55 -11.98
CA ARG A 131 -13.74 -6.94 -12.77
C ARG A 131 -13.95 -6.04 -13.98
N HIS A 132 -13.62 -4.77 -13.87
CA HIS A 132 -13.70 -3.83 -14.99
C HIS A 132 -12.70 -4.22 -16.10
N VAL A 133 -11.46 -4.55 -15.73
CA VAL A 133 -10.45 -5.05 -16.68
C VAL A 133 -10.93 -6.33 -17.36
N ARG A 134 -11.50 -7.27 -16.61
CA ARG A 134 -12.10 -8.50 -17.15
C ARG A 134 -13.18 -8.17 -18.19
N ARG A 135 -14.09 -7.26 -17.86
CA ARG A 135 -15.17 -6.85 -18.77
C ARG A 135 -14.62 -6.29 -20.07
N ASP A 136 -13.65 -5.40 -20.00
CA ASP A 136 -13.00 -4.84 -21.18
C ASP A 136 -12.42 -5.93 -22.07
N GLY A 137 -11.74 -6.90 -21.48
CA GLY A 137 -11.15 -8.04 -22.20
C GLY A 137 -12.19 -8.91 -22.89
N LEU A 138 -13.28 -9.22 -22.19
CA LEU A 138 -14.37 -10.03 -22.76
C LEU A 138 -15.13 -9.30 -23.88
N GLU A 139 -15.29 -7.99 -23.77
CA GLU A 139 -15.91 -7.17 -24.84
C GLU A 139 -15.07 -7.18 -26.12
N VAL A 140 -13.73 -7.07 -25.99
CA VAL A 140 -12.83 -7.17 -27.15
C VAL A 140 -12.96 -8.55 -27.82
N LEU A 141 -12.95 -9.63 -27.03
CA LEU A 141 -13.10 -11.00 -27.56
C LEU A 141 -14.43 -11.20 -28.28
N LYS A 142 -15.52 -10.69 -27.72
CA LYS A 142 -16.84 -10.75 -28.34
C LYS A 142 -16.87 -10.03 -29.68
N LYS A 143 -16.23 -8.88 -29.78
CA LYS A 143 -16.13 -8.12 -31.01
C LYS A 143 -15.30 -8.85 -32.06
N LEU A 144 -14.15 -9.41 -31.69
CA LEU A 144 -13.28 -10.18 -32.58
C LEU A 144 -13.99 -11.42 -33.16
N GLU A 145 -14.80 -12.10 -32.36
CA GLU A 145 -15.61 -13.23 -32.84
C GLU A 145 -16.69 -12.74 -33.80
N LYS A 146 -17.41 -11.67 -33.47
CA LYS A 146 -18.46 -11.08 -34.32
C LYS A 146 -17.91 -10.64 -35.69
N ASP A 147 -16.68 -10.11 -35.70
CA ASP A 147 -16.01 -9.67 -36.93
C ASP A 147 -15.30 -10.84 -37.64
N HIS A 148 -15.51 -12.08 -37.18
CA HIS A 148 -14.89 -13.30 -37.72
C HIS A 148 -13.37 -13.28 -37.73
N THR A 149 -12.74 -12.45 -36.88
CA THR A 149 -11.28 -12.40 -36.71
C THR A 149 -10.76 -13.61 -35.93
N ILE A 150 -11.58 -14.11 -34.98
CA ILE A 150 -11.31 -15.33 -34.21
C ILE A 150 -12.51 -16.28 -34.30
N SER A 151 -12.25 -17.57 -34.12
CA SER A 151 -13.31 -18.58 -34.06
C SER A 151 -14.02 -18.55 -32.69
N GLU A 152 -15.20 -19.18 -32.63
CA GLU A 152 -15.92 -19.39 -31.37
C GLU A 152 -15.07 -20.16 -30.35
N ASP A 153 -14.36 -21.20 -30.79
CA ASP A 153 -13.48 -21.99 -29.94
C ASP A 153 -12.32 -21.17 -29.38
N GLU A 154 -11.71 -20.32 -30.20
CA GLU A 154 -10.66 -19.42 -29.77
C GLU A 154 -11.17 -18.36 -28.80
N HIS A 155 -12.35 -17.79 -29.03
CA HIS A 155 -13.01 -16.88 -28.10
C HIS A 155 -13.18 -17.55 -26.73
N LYS A 156 -13.74 -18.75 -26.71
CA LYS A 156 -13.97 -19.51 -25.47
C LYS A 156 -12.67 -19.79 -24.73
N ARG A 157 -11.63 -20.20 -25.45
CA ARG A 157 -10.31 -20.47 -24.89
C ARG A 157 -9.70 -19.21 -24.24
N GLN A 158 -9.76 -18.09 -24.94
CA GLN A 158 -9.24 -16.82 -24.43
C GLN A 158 -10.07 -16.28 -23.27
N ALA A 159 -11.39 -16.40 -23.33
CA ALA A 159 -12.28 -16.01 -22.24
C ALA A 159 -11.99 -16.81 -20.95
N ASP A 160 -11.70 -18.09 -21.07
CA ASP A 160 -11.30 -18.93 -19.92
C ASP A 160 -9.98 -18.45 -19.31
N LEU A 161 -9.02 -18.04 -20.14
CA LEU A 161 -7.74 -17.47 -19.67
C LEU A 161 -7.94 -16.13 -18.97
N VAL A 162 -8.81 -15.28 -19.47
CA VAL A 162 -9.18 -14.02 -18.82
C VAL A 162 -9.86 -14.28 -17.47
N GLN A 163 -10.73 -15.29 -17.39
CA GLN A 163 -11.39 -15.66 -16.14
C GLN A 163 -10.39 -16.19 -15.12
N LYS A 164 -9.45 -17.03 -15.52
CA LYS A 164 -8.38 -17.52 -14.62
C LYS A 164 -7.52 -16.38 -14.09
N ALA A 165 -7.14 -15.43 -14.95
CA ALA A 165 -6.38 -14.26 -14.53
C ALA A 165 -7.18 -13.41 -13.53
N THR A 166 -8.48 -13.25 -13.75
CA THR A 166 -9.39 -12.54 -12.84
C THR A 166 -9.47 -13.24 -11.49
N ASP A 167 -9.67 -14.55 -11.47
CA ASP A 167 -9.77 -15.34 -10.24
C ASP A 167 -8.48 -15.25 -9.42
N GLN A 168 -7.34 -15.32 -10.08
CA GLN A 168 -6.04 -15.15 -9.42
C GLN A 168 -5.88 -13.74 -8.84
N ALA A 169 -6.25 -12.71 -9.57
CA ALA A 169 -6.18 -11.32 -9.11
C ALA A 169 -7.10 -11.09 -7.90
N ILE A 170 -8.33 -11.61 -7.91
CA ILE A 170 -9.25 -11.54 -6.78
C ILE A 170 -8.69 -12.27 -5.56
N HIS A 171 -8.09 -13.44 -5.76
CA HIS A 171 -7.41 -14.17 -4.70
C HIS A 171 -6.27 -13.33 -4.07
N ASP A 172 -5.49 -12.65 -4.88
CA ASP A 172 -4.40 -11.79 -4.41
C ASP A 172 -4.93 -10.58 -3.62
N VAL A 173 -6.06 -10.00 -4.05
CA VAL A 173 -6.76 -8.94 -3.30
C VAL A 173 -7.20 -9.46 -1.93
N ASP A 174 -7.83 -10.62 -1.89
CA ASP A 174 -8.33 -11.23 -0.65
C ASP A 174 -7.17 -11.58 0.31
N ALA A 175 -6.05 -12.06 -0.22
CA ALA A 175 -4.85 -12.34 0.56
C ALA A 175 -4.24 -11.06 1.16
N ALA A 176 -4.17 -9.97 0.39
CA ALA A 176 -3.68 -8.69 0.88
C ALA A 176 -4.58 -8.12 1.99
N LEU A 177 -5.89 -8.23 1.82
CA LEU A 177 -6.87 -7.81 2.84
C LEU A 177 -6.73 -8.64 4.12
N ALA A 178 -6.67 -9.98 4.01
CA ALA A 178 -6.54 -10.86 5.17
C ALA A 178 -5.25 -10.60 5.95
N SER A 179 -4.14 -10.37 5.25
CA SER A 179 -2.86 -10.01 5.86
C SER A 179 -2.96 -8.71 6.65
N LYS A 180 -3.63 -7.70 6.08
CA LYS A 180 -3.83 -6.40 6.75
C LYS A 180 -4.76 -6.50 7.94
N GLU A 181 -5.86 -7.26 7.84
CA GLU A 181 -6.75 -7.50 8.96
C GLU A 181 -6.05 -8.17 10.14
N LYS A 182 -5.22 -9.17 9.85
CA LYS A 182 -4.40 -9.82 10.87
C LYS A 182 -3.46 -8.83 11.54
N GLU A 183 -2.83 -7.95 10.78
CA GLU A 183 -1.94 -6.91 11.28
C GLU A 183 -2.71 -5.91 12.20
N ILE A 184 -3.91 -5.50 11.80
CA ILE A 184 -4.77 -4.62 12.61
C ILE A 184 -5.18 -5.29 13.93
N MET A 185 -5.45 -6.57 13.92
CA MET A 185 -5.99 -7.31 15.09
C MET A 185 -4.91 -7.85 16.04
N THR A 186 -3.66 -7.90 15.63
CA THR A 186 -2.58 -8.61 16.37
C THR A 186 -1.77 -7.69 17.30
N VAL A 187 -1.97 -6.41 17.27
CA VAL A 187 -1.18 -5.44 18.07
C VAL A 187 -1.81 -5.16 19.42
#